data_b158a2d6c5d7f948741bcc00e7b37ad5
#
_entry.id   b158a2d6c5d7f948741bcc00e7b37ad5
#
_cell.length_a   1.000
_cell.length_b   1.000
_cell.length_c   1.000
_cell.angle_alpha   90.00
_cell.angle_beta   90.00
_cell.angle_gamma   90.00
#
_symmetry.space_group_name_H-M   'P 1'
#
loop_
_entity.id
_entity.type
_entity.pdbx_description
1 polymer ?
#
loop_
_entity_poly.entity_id
_entity_poly.type
_entity_poly.pdbx_seq_one_letter_code
_entity_poly.pdbx_strand_id
1 'polypeptide(L)'
;MTSWANASSLPDVNVWIAAASDRHEHHSIARQWFDSASAPICFCRVTQMAFLRLLTNIKVMGEDVLSPTEAIVVYHQLLADERVRFAQEPPNIEGAWLSLMGMSAASGSTWTDAYLAAFALDAGSRLISFDRGMRRWPGLAFELLMPA
;
A
#
# COMPACT_ATOMS: atom_id res chain seq x y z
N MET A 1 -3.95 -22.82 12.42
CA MET A 1 -3.32 -22.52 12.04
C MET A 1 -2.97 -21.42 11.74
N THR A 2 -2.59 -20.82 11.94
CA THR A 2 -2.49 -19.89 11.47
C THR A 2 -1.70 -19.54 10.79
N SER A 3 -1.75 -19.14 10.37
CA SER A 3 -1.05 -18.93 9.55
C SER A 3 -0.72 -17.68 9.20
N TRP A 4 -0.13 -17.04 10.05
CA TRP A 4 0.48 -15.82 9.73
C TRP A 4 1.55 -16.04 8.66
N ALA A 5 1.95 -17.26 8.49
CA ALA A 5 2.79 -17.60 7.35
C ALA A 5 2.12 -17.28 6.00
N ASN A 6 0.79 -17.23 6.01
CA ASN A 6 0.04 -16.87 4.82
C ASN A 6 -0.56 -15.47 4.93
N ALA A 7 -0.08 -14.67 5.88
CA ALA A 7 -0.56 -13.31 6.02
C ALA A 7 -0.25 -12.51 4.75
N SER A 8 -1.23 -11.76 4.30
CA SER A 8 -1.07 -10.94 3.12
C SER A 8 -0.22 -9.71 3.42
N SER A 9 0.29 -9.10 2.36
CA SER A 9 0.94 -7.80 2.43
C SER A 9 -0.02 -6.74 1.90
N LEU A 10 -0.01 -5.59 2.54
CA LEU A 10 -0.78 -4.42 2.12
C LEU A 10 0.20 -3.28 1.87
N PRO A 11 0.71 -3.15 0.65
CA PRO A 11 1.63 -2.05 0.34
C PRO A 11 0.92 -0.70 0.33
N ASP A 12 1.57 0.28 0.92
CA ASP A 12 1.18 1.68 0.77
C ASP A 12 1.36 2.09 -0.70
N VAL A 13 0.69 3.14 -1.11
CA VAL A 13 0.73 3.57 -2.51
C VAL A 13 2.13 3.92 -2.98
N ASN A 14 2.98 4.44 -2.11
CA ASN A 14 4.36 4.77 -2.49
C ASN A 14 5.15 3.53 -2.94
N VAL A 15 4.84 2.37 -2.40
CA VAL A 15 5.47 1.10 -2.80
C VAL A 15 4.95 0.66 -4.18
N TRP A 16 3.64 0.75 -4.38
CA TRP A 16 3.05 0.39 -5.67
C TRP A 16 3.60 1.28 -6.80
N ILE A 17 3.68 2.59 -6.58
CA ILE A 17 4.18 3.52 -7.57
C ILE A 17 5.66 3.25 -7.87
N ALA A 18 6.47 3.05 -6.83
CA ALA A 18 7.89 2.76 -7.00
C ALA A 18 8.11 1.46 -7.78
N ALA A 19 7.33 0.43 -7.48
CA ALA A 19 7.45 -0.86 -8.18
C ALA A 19 7.03 -0.76 -9.64
N ALA A 20 6.06 0.07 -9.95
CA ALA A 20 5.50 0.20 -11.30
C ALA A 20 6.26 1.18 -12.19
N SER A 21 7.04 2.09 -11.62
CA SER A 21 7.71 3.15 -12.37
C SER A 21 9.21 2.96 -12.39
N ASP A 22 9.76 2.66 -13.56
CA ASP A 22 11.18 2.36 -13.75
C ASP A 22 12.09 3.52 -13.32
N ARG A 23 11.61 4.73 -13.43
CA ARG A 23 12.39 5.94 -13.15
C ARG A 23 12.24 6.42 -11.71
N HIS A 24 11.40 5.76 -10.93
CA HIS A 24 11.24 6.14 -9.52
C HIS A 24 12.56 5.89 -8.79
N GLU A 25 12.94 6.82 -7.89
CA GLU A 25 14.21 6.70 -7.17
C GLU A 25 14.30 5.43 -6.33
N HIS A 26 13.16 4.92 -5.87
CA HIS A 26 13.10 3.69 -5.06
C HIS A 26 12.63 2.48 -5.85
N HIS A 27 12.68 2.55 -7.17
CA HIS A 27 12.19 1.46 -8.02
C HIS A 27 12.87 0.12 -7.71
N SER A 28 14.21 0.11 -7.63
CA SER A 28 14.95 -1.13 -7.38
C SER A 28 14.55 -1.81 -6.08
N ILE A 29 14.39 -1.02 -5.02
CA ILE A 29 14.03 -1.56 -3.70
C ILE A 29 12.61 -2.12 -3.72
N ALA A 30 11.68 -1.37 -4.28
CA ALA A 30 10.29 -1.80 -4.37
C ALA A 30 10.14 -3.04 -5.26
N ARG A 31 10.85 -3.06 -6.39
CA ARG A 31 10.82 -4.20 -7.32
C ARG A 31 11.40 -5.46 -6.69
N GLN A 32 12.52 -5.31 -5.99
CA GLN A 32 13.16 -6.43 -5.30
C GLN A 32 12.22 -7.01 -4.24
N TRP A 33 11.58 -6.14 -3.46
CA TRP A 33 10.59 -6.59 -2.49
C TRP A 33 9.43 -7.32 -3.17
N PHE A 34 8.88 -6.70 -4.21
CA PHE A 34 7.73 -7.26 -4.94
C PHE A 34 8.07 -8.62 -5.52
N ASP A 35 9.22 -8.74 -6.16
CA ASP A 35 9.62 -9.98 -6.83
C ASP A 35 9.86 -11.12 -5.83
N SER A 36 10.30 -10.80 -4.61
CA SER A 36 10.60 -11.81 -3.59
C SER A 36 9.43 -12.13 -2.66
N ALA A 37 8.35 -11.37 -2.72
CA ALA A 37 7.21 -11.59 -1.85
C ALA A 37 6.52 -12.91 -2.19
N SER A 38 6.22 -13.70 -1.17
CA SER A 38 5.56 -15.01 -1.36
C SER A 38 4.10 -15.01 -0.94
N ALA A 39 3.70 -14.10 -0.06
CA ALA A 39 2.32 -13.98 0.39
C ALA A 39 1.50 -13.15 -0.60
N PRO A 40 0.17 -13.23 -0.55
CA PRO A 40 -0.65 -12.35 -1.38
C PRO A 40 -0.31 -10.88 -1.14
N ILE A 41 -0.27 -10.12 -2.22
CA ILE A 41 0.03 -8.69 -2.21
C ILE A 41 -1.25 -7.96 -2.58
N CYS A 42 -1.80 -7.17 -1.66
CA CYS A 42 -3.15 -6.69 -1.80
C CYS A 42 -3.25 -5.20 -2.07
N PHE A 43 -4.05 -4.83 -3.05
CA PHE A 43 -4.65 -3.50 -3.10
C PHE A 43 -5.87 -3.49 -2.20
N CYS A 44 -6.15 -2.35 -1.62
CA CYS A 44 -7.49 -2.03 -1.12
C CYS A 44 -8.01 -0.84 -1.92
N ARG A 45 -9.25 -0.44 -1.69
CA ARG A 45 -9.84 0.64 -2.50
C ARG A 45 -9.04 1.94 -2.41
N VAL A 46 -8.57 2.27 -1.22
CA VAL A 46 -7.81 3.51 -1.01
C VAL A 46 -6.48 3.48 -1.78
N THR A 47 -5.73 2.39 -1.72
CA THR A 47 -4.46 2.31 -2.45
C THR A 47 -4.68 2.19 -3.95
N GLN A 48 -5.72 1.49 -4.38
CA GLN A 48 -6.09 1.42 -5.79
C GLN A 48 -6.37 2.82 -6.35
N MET A 49 -7.23 3.57 -5.68
CA MET A 49 -7.58 4.91 -6.13
C MET A 49 -6.37 5.84 -6.16
N ALA A 50 -5.55 5.79 -5.12
CA ALA A 50 -4.35 6.61 -5.04
C ALA A 50 -3.35 6.23 -6.13
N PHE A 51 -3.19 4.96 -6.40
CA PHE A 51 -2.29 4.47 -7.44
C PHE A 51 -2.68 5.01 -8.81
N LEU A 52 -3.95 4.86 -9.17
CA LEU A 52 -4.44 5.35 -10.46
C LEU A 52 -4.35 6.87 -10.56
N ARG A 53 -4.67 7.58 -9.47
CA ARG A 53 -4.56 9.03 -9.44
C ARG A 53 -3.12 9.51 -9.63
N LEU A 54 -2.16 8.86 -8.96
CA LEU A 54 -0.75 9.26 -9.06
C LEU A 54 -0.18 8.96 -10.44
N LEU A 55 -0.53 7.82 -11.04
CA LEU A 55 -0.06 7.48 -12.40
C LEU A 55 -0.51 8.50 -13.44
N THR A 56 -1.64 9.15 -13.20
CA THR A 56 -2.21 10.11 -14.14
C THR A 56 -1.96 11.56 -13.75
N ASN A 57 -1.08 11.79 -12.77
CA ASN A 57 -0.76 13.14 -12.30
C ASN A 57 0.60 13.56 -12.84
N ILE A 58 0.60 14.53 -13.73
CA ILE A 58 1.84 15.02 -14.38
C ILE A 58 2.83 15.60 -13.37
N LYS A 59 2.35 16.18 -12.27
CA LYS A 59 3.22 16.74 -11.24
C LYS A 59 4.01 15.66 -10.53
N VAL A 60 3.46 14.45 -10.47
CA VAL A 60 4.12 13.29 -9.84
C VAL A 60 4.98 12.55 -10.85
N MET A 61 4.43 12.27 -12.02
CA MET A 61 5.05 11.37 -13.00
C MET A 61 5.90 12.09 -14.05
N GLY A 62 5.73 13.41 -14.20
CA GLY A 62 6.47 14.14 -15.22
C GLY A 62 6.22 13.57 -16.61
N GLU A 63 7.29 13.25 -17.33
CA GLU A 63 7.20 12.70 -18.67
C GLU A 63 6.59 11.31 -18.72
N ASP A 64 6.57 10.60 -17.59
CA ASP A 64 6.03 9.26 -17.51
C ASP A 64 4.53 9.23 -17.19
N VAL A 65 3.88 10.39 -17.18
CA VAL A 65 2.46 10.49 -16.88
C VAL A 65 1.63 9.66 -17.85
N LEU A 66 0.65 8.93 -17.32
CA LEU A 66 -0.21 8.08 -18.12
C LEU A 66 -1.58 8.72 -18.30
N SER A 67 -2.24 8.37 -19.39
CA SER A 67 -3.67 8.64 -19.53
C SER A 67 -4.45 7.70 -18.60
N PRO A 68 -5.72 8.01 -18.30
CA PRO A 68 -6.54 7.07 -17.50
C PRO A 68 -6.59 5.67 -18.10
N THR A 69 -6.73 5.56 -19.40
CA THR A 69 -6.77 4.24 -20.07
C THR A 69 -5.48 3.48 -19.87
N GLU A 70 -4.34 4.17 -20.03
CA GLU A 70 -3.02 3.54 -19.80
C GLU A 70 -2.83 3.11 -18.36
N ALA A 71 -3.27 3.94 -17.41
CA ALA A 71 -3.17 3.61 -15.99
C ALA A 71 -4.00 2.37 -15.64
N ILE A 72 -5.19 2.25 -16.23
CA ILE A 72 -6.05 1.07 -16.03
C ILE A 72 -5.34 -0.18 -16.56
N VAL A 73 -4.67 -0.08 -17.70
CA VAL A 73 -3.91 -1.23 -18.25
C VAL A 73 -2.81 -1.65 -17.27
N VAL A 74 -2.06 -0.69 -16.73
CA VAL A 74 -1.00 -0.99 -15.76
C VAL A 74 -1.58 -1.68 -14.52
N TYR A 75 -2.69 -1.18 -14.02
CA TYR A 75 -3.35 -1.80 -12.87
C TYR A 75 -3.76 -3.25 -13.17
N HIS A 76 -4.38 -3.50 -14.32
CA HIS A 76 -4.78 -4.84 -14.70
C HIS A 76 -3.58 -5.77 -14.92
N GLN A 77 -2.45 -5.25 -15.41
CA GLN A 77 -1.23 -6.03 -15.53
C GLN A 77 -0.71 -6.49 -14.17
N LEU A 78 -0.80 -5.61 -13.16
CA LEU A 78 -0.45 -6.00 -11.80
C LEU A 78 -1.38 -7.08 -11.27
N LEU A 79 -2.67 -6.95 -11.50
CA LEU A 79 -3.65 -7.96 -11.07
C LEU A 79 -3.50 -9.30 -11.80
N ALA A 80 -2.82 -9.33 -12.95
CA ALA A 80 -2.56 -10.58 -13.64
C ALA A 80 -1.53 -11.45 -12.93
N ASP A 81 -0.73 -10.88 -12.05
CA ASP A 81 0.17 -11.65 -11.18
C ASP A 81 -0.68 -12.40 -10.14
N GLU A 82 -0.48 -13.71 -10.03
CA GLU A 82 -1.28 -14.56 -9.13
C GLU A 82 -1.26 -14.11 -7.68
N ARG A 83 -0.18 -13.46 -7.27
CA ARG A 83 -0.01 -13.00 -5.89
C ARG A 83 -0.79 -11.72 -5.61
N VAL A 84 -1.07 -10.93 -6.66
CA VAL A 84 -1.71 -9.61 -6.50
C VAL A 84 -3.22 -9.78 -6.44
N ARG A 85 -3.84 -9.19 -5.43
CA ARG A 85 -5.27 -9.31 -5.19
C ARG A 85 -5.86 -7.99 -4.75
N PHE A 86 -7.16 -7.88 -4.91
CA PHE A 86 -7.92 -6.79 -4.30
C PHE A 86 -8.56 -7.31 -3.02
N ALA A 87 -8.25 -6.67 -1.89
CA ALA A 87 -8.81 -7.06 -0.61
C ALA A 87 -10.04 -6.22 -0.30
N GLN A 88 -11.12 -6.89 0.06
CA GLN A 88 -12.33 -6.22 0.51
C GLN A 88 -12.12 -5.63 1.88
N GLU A 89 -12.82 -4.54 2.13
CA GLU A 89 -12.78 -3.85 3.40
C GLU A 89 -13.25 -4.77 4.53
N PRO A 90 -12.47 -4.90 5.61
CA PRO A 90 -12.93 -5.70 6.77
C PRO A 90 -14.20 -5.10 7.39
N PRO A 91 -15.10 -5.95 7.93
CA PRO A 91 -16.40 -5.47 8.40
C PRO A 91 -16.35 -4.42 9.52
N ASN A 92 -15.32 -4.46 10.36
CA ASN A 92 -15.23 -3.56 11.51
C ASN A 92 -14.27 -2.39 11.30
N ILE A 93 -13.95 -2.09 10.05
CA ILE A 93 -12.91 -1.11 9.71
C ILE A 93 -13.21 0.28 10.26
N GLU A 94 -14.44 0.72 10.21
CA GLU A 94 -14.76 2.09 10.61
C GLU A 94 -14.43 2.34 12.08
N GLY A 95 -14.86 1.44 12.96
CA GLY A 95 -14.56 1.57 14.38
C GLY A 95 -13.07 1.54 14.67
N ALA A 96 -12.34 0.62 14.02
CA ALA A 96 -10.90 0.51 14.18
C ALA A 96 -10.18 1.77 13.70
N TRP A 97 -10.57 2.26 12.53
CA TRP A 97 -10.01 3.45 11.92
C TRP A 97 -10.21 4.69 12.78
N LEU A 98 -11.44 4.94 13.20
CA LEU A 98 -11.75 6.12 14.02
C LEU A 98 -11.07 6.02 15.38
N SER A 99 -10.98 4.82 15.94
CA SER A 99 -10.28 4.60 17.20
C SER A 99 -8.78 4.94 17.08
N LEU A 100 -8.12 4.51 16.02
CA LEU A 100 -6.71 4.85 15.79
C LEU A 100 -6.52 6.36 15.64
N MET A 101 -7.37 7.01 14.85
CA MET A 101 -7.27 8.45 14.66
C MET A 101 -7.51 9.20 15.98
N GLY A 102 -8.46 8.73 16.77
CA GLY A 102 -8.76 9.35 18.05
C GLY A 102 -7.63 9.26 19.06
N MET A 103 -6.76 8.25 18.94
CA MET A 103 -5.59 8.12 19.80
C MET A 103 -4.39 8.90 19.28
N SER A 104 -4.44 9.39 18.05
CA SER A 104 -3.33 10.11 17.46
C SER A 104 -3.28 11.53 18.04
N ALA A 105 -2.16 11.86 18.66
CA ALA A 105 -1.94 13.21 19.18
C ALA A 105 -1.31 14.11 18.13
N ALA A 106 -0.89 13.55 17.02
CA ALA A 106 -0.04 14.30 16.10
C ALA A 106 -0.86 15.03 15.06
N SER A 107 -0.61 16.30 14.93
CA SER A 107 -0.95 17.02 13.72
C SER A 107 -0.12 16.41 12.61
N GLY A 108 -0.65 16.22 11.46
CA GLY A 108 0.07 15.63 10.34
C GLY A 108 -0.19 14.15 10.15
N SER A 109 -0.82 13.49 11.11
CA SER A 109 -1.35 12.17 10.85
C SER A 109 -2.49 12.30 9.90
N THR A 110 -2.49 11.49 8.87
CA THR A 110 -3.56 11.57 7.91
C THR A 110 -4.62 10.52 8.22
N TRP A 111 -5.84 10.84 7.89
CA TRP A 111 -6.95 9.91 7.97
C TRP A 111 -6.69 8.66 7.14
N THR A 112 -6.01 8.84 6.00
CA THR A 112 -5.66 7.73 5.11
C THR A 112 -4.64 6.80 5.75
N ASP A 113 -3.63 7.33 6.42
CA ASP A 113 -2.63 6.51 7.09
C ASP A 113 -3.26 5.66 8.19
N ALA A 114 -4.14 6.28 8.99
CA ALA A 114 -4.87 5.56 10.03
C ALA A 114 -5.77 4.47 9.43
N TYR A 115 -6.39 4.77 8.29
CA TYR A 115 -7.23 3.80 7.60
C TYR A 115 -6.42 2.58 7.15
N LEU A 116 -5.26 2.80 6.54
CA LEU A 116 -4.42 1.69 6.10
C LEU A 116 -3.93 0.86 7.28
N ALA A 117 -3.56 1.51 8.38
CA ALA A 117 -3.15 0.80 9.59
C ALA A 117 -4.29 -0.03 10.15
N ALA A 118 -5.50 0.54 10.23
CA ALA A 118 -6.68 -0.18 10.71
C ALA A 118 -7.02 -1.35 9.80
N PHE A 119 -6.92 -1.15 8.49
CA PHE A 119 -7.17 -2.21 7.52
C PHE A 119 -6.20 -3.38 7.73
N ALA A 120 -4.91 -3.07 7.83
CA ALA A 120 -3.89 -4.10 8.04
C ALA A 120 -4.10 -4.85 9.35
N LEU A 121 -4.43 -4.15 10.42
CA LEU A 121 -4.70 -4.76 11.71
C LEU A 121 -5.90 -5.71 11.65
N ASP A 122 -7.01 -5.24 11.08
CA ASP A 122 -8.24 -6.05 11.02
C ASP A 122 -8.11 -7.23 10.06
N ALA A 123 -7.40 -7.04 8.97
CA ALA A 123 -7.22 -8.09 7.96
C ALA A 123 -6.10 -9.07 8.31
N GLY A 124 -5.31 -8.79 9.35
CA GLY A 124 -4.14 -9.59 9.66
C GLY A 124 -3.05 -9.47 8.61
N SER A 125 -2.95 -8.32 7.95
CA SER A 125 -1.97 -8.06 6.90
C SER A 125 -0.77 -7.32 7.44
N ARG A 126 0.34 -7.42 6.73
CA ARG A 126 1.52 -6.61 6.99
C ARG A 126 1.49 -5.37 6.10
N LEU A 127 1.62 -4.21 6.70
CA LEU A 127 1.72 -2.96 5.94
C LEU A 127 3.15 -2.77 5.47
N ILE A 128 3.32 -2.47 4.18
CA ILE A 128 4.64 -2.25 3.58
C ILE A 128 4.69 -0.79 3.14
N SER A 129 5.71 -0.06 3.55
CA SER A 129 5.80 1.36 3.19
C SER A 129 7.25 1.86 3.23
N PHE A 130 7.50 2.97 2.54
CA PHE A 130 8.73 3.74 2.69
C PHE A 130 8.61 4.79 3.81
N ASP A 131 7.43 4.96 4.39
CA ASP A 131 7.17 5.98 5.38
C ASP A 131 7.39 5.47 6.80
N ARG A 132 8.44 5.95 7.45
CA ARG A 132 8.77 5.58 8.83
C ARG A 132 7.67 5.95 9.82
N GLY A 133 6.88 6.97 9.50
CA GLY A 133 5.80 7.43 10.37
C GLY A 133 4.73 6.39 10.60
N MET A 134 4.63 5.38 9.72
CA MET A 134 3.65 4.30 9.90
C MET A 134 3.93 3.43 11.13
N ARG A 135 5.15 3.50 11.69
CA ARG A 135 5.48 2.77 12.93
C ARG A 135 4.73 3.26 14.15
N ARG A 136 4.17 4.45 14.10
CA ARG A 136 3.47 5.03 15.26
C ARG A 136 2.17 4.29 15.61
N TRP A 137 1.63 3.52 14.67
CA TRP A 137 0.36 2.85 14.89
C TRP A 137 0.56 1.59 15.73
N PRO A 138 -0.10 1.51 16.92
CA PRO A 138 0.17 0.40 17.84
C PRO A 138 -0.30 -0.94 17.30
N GLY A 139 0.50 -1.97 17.51
CA GLY A 139 0.18 -3.34 17.14
C GLY A 139 0.30 -3.66 15.66
N LEU A 140 0.67 -2.69 14.84
CA LEU A 140 0.75 -2.87 13.39
C LEU A 140 1.93 -3.76 13.02
N ALA A 141 1.67 -4.81 12.22
CA ALA A 141 2.73 -5.53 11.55
C ALA A 141 3.20 -4.67 10.38
N PHE A 142 4.45 -4.24 10.43
CA PHE A 142 4.95 -3.22 9.51
C PHE A 142 6.34 -3.57 9.00
N GLU A 143 6.52 -3.44 7.70
CA GLU A 143 7.84 -3.56 7.08
C GLU A 143 8.19 -2.24 6.41
N LEU A 144 9.27 -1.62 6.86
CA LEU A 144 9.80 -0.42 6.25
C LEU A 144 10.77 -0.82 5.14
N LEU A 145 10.52 -0.35 3.92
CA LEU A 145 11.47 -0.52 2.84
C LEU A 145 12.49 0.62 2.91
N MET A 146 13.76 0.28 2.89
CA MET A 146 14.80 1.26 3.06
C MET A 146 15.79 1.21 1.90
N PRO A 147 16.33 2.36 1.48
CA PRO A 147 17.46 2.37 0.57
C PRO A 147 18.62 1.63 1.20
N ALA A 148 19.33 0.88 0.39
CA ALA A 148 20.54 0.18 0.82
C ALA A 148 21.66 1.18 1.15
#